data_8bc49aaad4786e4615c79e9b87ec532a
#
_entry.id   8bc49aaad4786e4615c79e9b87ec532a
#
_cell.length_a   1.000
_cell.length_b   1.000
_cell.length_c   1.000
_cell.angle_alpha   90.00
_cell.angle_beta   90.00
_cell.angle_gamma   90.00
#
_symmetry.space_group_name_H-M   'P 1'
#
loop_
_entity.id
_entity.type
_entity.pdbx_description
1 polymer ?
#
loop_
_entity_poly.entity_id
_entity_poly.type
_entity_poly.pdbx_seq_one_letter_code
_entity_poly.pdbx_strand_id
1 'polypeptide(L)'
;MKKLIYILPLLLLLLSCGNEEKPEYVRTPVIEMNFDSFYEDGVVISIQSINADAVYGIAAKTDEQAPSAEEIAKNGYKAEGNKLFVKGLEKETEYTIYGVGALGEKFGKIQSFTIITPSLYPWEASRKEILSFADLDLLPGGVTSKTPNSWNEDRLKPHVTFTDEDGQEKWLHEGFLFIGSEDAQRGRIMCIAEGKNQSGNQDSWKDFADYWVKDGGVLDVLDMTIENAISRIGEPSFRHKVVMTMPDPIMLEYFYDKSSSTTYWGEAFGRQLDFNDTADQVLAYRWFIDYVREQWEKAAPRHVELAGFYILSEILVAKPSGWNYKYKRWDKILPHVSDYLHEMKYGLYWIPYYQADGYDMTSQLGIDYTWIQPNKYWDYPEKEQKKSWSWVFSTMNTYGHGMEIEFEGSHGEAGWSQYETGVARTSSSILETVRTDNDAQGTAKGKPNPQAARNKQLLRDYMNEFKKAGHYGKSRIATYSGTNAMYELATSPDEKDREMYLEYCRFIVENPLRQ
;
A
#
# COMPACT_ATOMS: atom_id res chain seq x y z
N MET A 1 72.81 34.53 41.58
CA MET A 1 74.20 34.65 41.24
C MET A 1 74.60 33.60 40.21
N LYS A 2 75.31 34.05 39.18
CA LYS A 2 76.03 33.35 38.13
C LYS A 2 75.20 32.45 37.16
N LYS A 3 74.93 33.03 35.99
CA LYS A 3 74.63 32.43 34.71
C LYS A 3 75.83 31.57 34.26
N LEU A 4 75.58 30.38 33.74
CA LEU A 4 76.54 29.68 32.90
C LEU A 4 75.89 29.40 31.56
N ILE A 5 76.39 30.05 30.51
CA ILE A 5 76.03 29.89 29.10
C ILE A 5 76.96 28.78 28.57
N TYR A 6 76.42 27.72 28.05
CA TYR A 6 77.18 26.79 27.22
C TYR A 6 76.76 26.95 25.75
N ILE A 7 77.71 27.41 24.96
CA ILE A 7 77.70 27.46 23.51
C ILE A 7 78.15 26.08 23.02
N LEU A 8 77.33 25.41 22.27
CA LEU A 8 77.64 24.16 21.58
C LEU A 8 77.83 24.45 20.09
N PRO A 9 78.89 23.97 19.44
CA PRO A 9 79.23 24.34 18.06
C PRO A 9 78.38 23.60 17.08
N LEU A 10 77.96 24.38 16.05
CA LEU A 10 77.24 23.96 14.88
C LEU A 10 78.17 23.07 14.01
N LEU A 11 77.89 21.77 13.99
CA LEU A 11 78.56 20.85 13.06
C LEU A 11 77.65 20.68 11.82
N LEU A 12 78.03 21.32 10.73
CA LEU A 12 77.43 21.09 9.41
C LEU A 12 77.80 19.69 8.93
N LEU A 13 76.90 18.77 8.99
CA LEU A 13 76.98 17.55 8.22
C LEU A 13 76.08 17.72 6.99
N LEU A 14 76.68 17.92 5.84
CA LEU A 14 76.08 17.76 4.53
C LEU A 14 75.82 16.26 4.36
N LEU A 15 74.56 15.84 4.62
CA LEU A 15 74.12 14.52 4.22
C LEU A 15 73.34 14.66 2.91
N SER A 16 73.82 13.98 1.91
CA SER A 16 73.28 13.68 0.63
C SER A 16 71.80 13.35 0.74
N CYS A 17 70.91 14.14 0.10
CA CYS A 17 69.55 13.75 -0.16
C CYS A 17 69.52 12.60 -1.18
N GLY A 18 69.55 11.37 -0.67
CA GLY A 18 68.95 10.28 -1.44
C GLY A 18 67.44 10.45 -1.38
N ASN A 19 66.79 10.60 -2.52
CA ASN A 19 65.35 10.46 -2.67
C ASN A 19 65.02 8.99 -2.38
N GLU A 20 64.86 8.62 -1.12
CA GLU A 20 64.10 7.44 -0.77
C GLU A 20 62.62 7.81 -0.98
N GLU A 21 62.03 7.37 -2.11
CA GLU A 21 60.57 7.34 -2.27
C GLU A 21 60.03 6.61 -1.04
N LYS A 22 59.33 7.36 -0.16
CA LYS A 22 58.56 6.73 0.92
C LYS A 22 57.64 5.72 0.26
N PRO A 23 57.61 4.45 0.72
CA PRO A 23 56.71 3.48 0.13
C PRO A 23 55.29 4.05 0.21
N GLU A 24 54.66 4.20 -0.93
CA GLU A 24 53.28 4.65 -1.03
C GLU A 24 52.42 3.65 -0.25
N TYR A 25 51.83 4.10 0.83
CA TYR A 25 51.02 3.25 1.69
C TYR A 25 49.75 2.90 0.91
N VAL A 26 49.80 1.78 0.20
CA VAL A 26 48.69 1.29 -0.59
C VAL A 26 47.59 0.86 0.36
N ARG A 27 46.60 1.70 0.52
CA ARG A 27 45.38 1.35 1.26
C ARG A 27 44.67 0.20 0.50
N THR A 28 44.55 -0.92 1.17
CA THR A 28 43.81 -2.07 0.63
C THR A 28 42.42 -2.10 1.29
N PRO A 29 41.33 -2.24 0.52
CA PRO A 29 40.01 -2.43 1.10
C PRO A 29 39.93 -3.73 1.90
N VAL A 30 39.33 -3.67 3.07
CA VAL A 30 39.05 -4.84 3.91
C VAL A 30 37.57 -4.83 4.24
N ILE A 31 36.97 -5.99 4.17
CA ILE A 31 35.58 -6.18 4.57
C ILE A 31 35.48 -7.36 5.54
N GLU A 32 34.48 -7.29 6.39
CA GLU A 32 33.98 -8.40 7.17
C GLU A 32 32.48 -8.57 6.85
N MET A 33 32.06 -9.79 6.58
CA MET A 33 30.69 -10.14 6.26
C MET A 33 30.15 -11.16 7.24
N ASN A 34 28.95 -10.91 7.76
CA ASN A 34 28.27 -11.85 8.63
C ASN A 34 26.84 -12.04 8.15
N PHE A 35 26.36 -13.29 8.19
CA PHE A 35 24.95 -13.57 7.97
C PHE A 35 24.10 -12.79 8.99
N ASP A 36 23.06 -12.13 8.51
CA ASP A 36 22.12 -11.41 9.35
C ASP A 36 20.77 -12.14 9.38
N SER A 37 20.09 -12.23 8.22
CA SER A 37 18.78 -12.87 8.13
C SER A 37 18.49 -13.32 6.70
N PHE A 38 17.43 -14.11 6.52
CA PHE A 38 16.79 -14.28 5.23
C PHE A 38 15.70 -13.23 5.05
N TYR A 39 15.58 -12.71 3.83
CA TYR A 39 14.61 -11.68 3.47
C TYR A 39 14.12 -11.87 2.04
N GLU A 40 12.79 -11.79 1.83
CA GLU A 40 12.16 -12.07 0.53
C GLU A 40 12.62 -13.42 -0.06
N ASP A 41 13.28 -13.37 -1.22
CA ASP A 41 13.89 -14.50 -1.94
C ASP A 41 15.42 -14.52 -1.83
N GLY A 42 15.97 -13.99 -0.74
CA GLY A 42 17.40 -13.79 -0.61
C GLY A 42 17.91 -13.74 0.83
N VAL A 43 19.11 -13.16 0.96
CA VAL A 43 19.84 -13.05 2.23
C VAL A 43 20.28 -11.61 2.48
N VAL A 44 20.15 -11.17 3.73
CA VAL A 44 20.73 -9.93 4.25
C VAL A 44 22.06 -10.27 4.94
N ILE A 45 23.08 -9.49 4.65
CA ILE A 45 24.44 -9.64 5.14
C ILE A 45 24.85 -8.35 5.81
N SER A 46 25.25 -8.41 7.07
CA SER A 46 25.86 -7.30 7.77
C SER A 46 27.30 -7.13 7.33
N ILE A 47 27.68 -5.88 7.00
CA ILE A 47 29.00 -5.53 6.49
C ILE A 47 29.69 -4.54 7.42
N GLN A 48 30.96 -4.83 7.69
CA GLN A 48 31.91 -3.84 8.19
C GLN A 48 33.01 -3.66 7.14
N SER A 49 33.43 -2.42 6.88
CA SER A 49 34.46 -2.14 5.89
C SER A 49 35.45 -1.08 6.36
N ILE A 50 36.71 -1.25 5.94
CA ILE A 50 37.78 -0.30 6.17
C ILE A 50 38.43 -0.01 4.82
N ASN A 51 38.66 1.25 4.50
CA ASN A 51 39.27 1.71 3.26
C ASN A 51 38.50 1.24 1.99
N ALA A 52 37.17 1.12 2.02
CA ALA A 52 36.37 0.78 0.87
C ALA A 52 35.39 1.92 0.56
N ASP A 53 35.28 2.32 -0.70
CA ASP A 53 34.30 3.28 -1.20
C ASP A 53 32.98 2.57 -1.51
N ALA A 54 33.06 1.27 -1.81
CA ALA A 54 31.91 0.42 -2.05
C ALA A 54 32.20 -1.01 -1.62
N VAL A 55 31.14 -1.75 -1.31
CA VAL A 55 31.20 -3.20 -1.10
C VAL A 55 30.19 -3.85 -2.04
N TYR A 56 30.61 -4.95 -2.64
CA TYR A 56 29.79 -5.74 -3.56
C TYR A 56 29.75 -7.18 -3.09
N GLY A 57 28.64 -7.86 -3.36
CA GLY A 57 28.53 -9.29 -3.09
C GLY A 57 27.60 -10.01 -4.07
N ILE A 58 27.85 -11.30 -4.23
CA ILE A 58 27.12 -12.18 -5.12
C ILE A 58 26.97 -13.56 -4.47
N ALA A 59 25.91 -14.27 -4.79
CA ALA A 59 25.76 -15.68 -4.46
C ALA A 59 26.11 -16.55 -5.68
N ALA A 60 26.80 -17.64 -5.45
CA ALA A 60 26.98 -18.72 -6.42
C ALA A 60 26.60 -20.04 -5.77
N LYS A 61 26.05 -21.01 -6.52
CA LYS A 61 25.81 -22.36 -5.98
C LYS A 61 27.14 -22.97 -5.58
N THR A 62 27.17 -23.71 -4.50
CA THR A 62 28.43 -24.17 -3.87
C THR A 62 29.27 -25.07 -4.81
N ASP A 63 28.65 -25.69 -5.81
CA ASP A 63 29.30 -26.48 -6.84
C ASP A 63 29.82 -25.66 -8.04
N GLU A 64 29.55 -24.35 -8.09
CA GLU A 64 30.01 -23.46 -9.15
C GLU A 64 31.42 -22.90 -8.83
N GLN A 65 32.11 -22.46 -9.89
CA GLN A 65 33.41 -21.84 -9.72
C GLN A 65 33.31 -20.51 -8.96
N ALA A 66 34.21 -20.28 -7.99
CA ALA A 66 34.26 -19.04 -7.25
C ALA A 66 34.53 -17.84 -8.20
N PRO A 67 33.73 -16.75 -8.11
CA PRO A 67 33.91 -15.58 -8.95
C PRO A 67 35.16 -14.78 -8.59
N SER A 68 35.75 -14.08 -9.57
CA SER A 68 36.82 -13.10 -9.32
C SER A 68 36.28 -11.83 -8.66
N ALA A 69 37.17 -10.99 -8.11
CA ALA A 69 36.80 -9.73 -7.51
C ALA A 69 36.11 -8.77 -8.50
N GLU A 70 36.58 -8.77 -9.75
CA GLU A 70 36.02 -7.99 -10.85
C GLU A 70 34.61 -8.46 -11.21
N GLU A 71 34.39 -9.78 -11.24
CA GLU A 71 33.06 -10.37 -11.50
C GLU A 71 32.08 -10.04 -10.38
N ILE A 72 32.49 -10.11 -9.11
CA ILE A 72 31.66 -9.72 -7.97
C ILE A 72 31.28 -8.24 -8.08
N ALA A 73 32.22 -7.36 -8.39
CA ALA A 73 31.95 -5.94 -8.50
C ALA A 73 31.08 -5.58 -9.69
N LYS A 74 31.19 -6.32 -10.79
CA LYS A 74 30.43 -6.08 -12.02
C LYS A 74 29.00 -6.63 -11.97
N ASN A 75 28.83 -7.83 -11.42
CA ASN A 75 27.59 -8.59 -11.51
C ASN A 75 26.85 -8.70 -10.18
N GLY A 76 27.51 -8.36 -9.07
CA GLY A 76 26.97 -8.48 -7.73
C GLY A 76 26.12 -7.29 -7.31
N TYR A 77 25.47 -7.45 -6.19
CA TYR A 77 24.71 -6.41 -5.52
C TYR A 77 25.65 -5.46 -4.79
N LYS A 78 25.33 -4.17 -4.79
CA LYS A 78 26.09 -3.15 -4.04
C LYS A 78 25.48 -2.99 -2.66
N ALA A 79 26.32 -2.94 -1.63
CA ALA A 79 25.87 -2.69 -0.27
C ALA A 79 25.28 -1.28 -0.10
N GLU A 80 24.24 -1.19 0.72
CA GLU A 80 23.59 0.04 1.16
C GLU A 80 23.89 0.26 2.64
N GLY A 81 24.70 1.27 2.93
CA GLY A 81 25.22 1.47 4.28
C GLY A 81 26.04 0.26 4.75
N ASN A 82 25.61 -0.37 5.84
CA ASN A 82 26.24 -1.56 6.41
C ASN A 82 25.51 -2.88 6.09
N LYS A 83 24.58 -2.87 5.13
CA LYS A 83 23.80 -4.03 4.69
C LYS A 83 24.03 -4.33 3.22
N LEU A 84 24.10 -5.61 2.91
CA LEU A 84 24.13 -6.13 1.54
C LEU A 84 22.96 -7.09 1.37
N PHE A 85 22.14 -6.82 0.38
CA PHE A 85 20.99 -7.65 0.01
C PHE A 85 21.32 -8.46 -1.23
N VAL A 86 21.37 -9.78 -1.12
CA VAL A 86 21.57 -10.70 -2.25
C VAL A 86 20.26 -11.45 -2.48
N LYS A 87 19.62 -11.21 -3.62
CA LYS A 87 18.27 -11.69 -3.96
C LYS A 87 18.27 -12.76 -5.06
N GLY A 88 17.10 -13.36 -5.33
CA GLY A 88 16.91 -14.33 -6.39
C GLY A 88 17.48 -15.72 -6.08
N LEU A 89 17.53 -16.11 -4.82
CA LEU A 89 18.07 -17.40 -4.41
C LEU A 89 16.97 -18.47 -4.41
N GLU A 90 17.26 -19.62 -5.03
CA GLU A 90 16.38 -20.79 -5.00
C GLU A 90 16.27 -21.34 -3.58
N LYS A 91 15.12 -21.93 -3.24
CA LYS A 91 14.86 -22.54 -1.94
C LYS A 91 15.64 -23.84 -1.77
N GLU A 92 15.89 -24.22 -0.51
CA GLU A 92 16.54 -25.50 -0.13
C GLU A 92 17.85 -25.76 -0.90
N THR A 93 18.57 -24.68 -1.23
CA THR A 93 19.76 -24.70 -2.07
C THR A 93 20.96 -24.15 -1.29
N GLU A 94 22.10 -24.81 -1.41
CA GLU A 94 23.35 -24.36 -0.83
C GLU A 94 24.02 -23.32 -1.72
N TYR A 95 24.31 -22.15 -1.16
CA TYR A 95 25.01 -21.06 -1.81
C TYR A 95 26.25 -20.66 -1.03
N THR A 96 27.32 -20.33 -1.75
CA THR A 96 28.43 -19.57 -1.20
C THR A 96 28.23 -18.09 -1.56
N ILE A 97 28.19 -17.25 -0.54
CA ILE A 97 28.12 -15.80 -0.66
C ILE A 97 29.54 -15.26 -0.72
N TYR A 98 29.86 -14.55 -1.78
CA TYR A 98 31.15 -13.90 -2.00
C TYR A 98 30.99 -12.39 -1.90
N GLY A 99 31.93 -11.72 -1.23
CA GLY A 99 31.93 -10.26 -1.18
C GLY A 99 33.31 -9.67 -1.30
N VAL A 100 33.39 -8.45 -1.83
CA VAL A 100 34.61 -7.72 -2.02
C VAL A 100 34.43 -6.23 -1.74
N GLY A 101 35.40 -5.62 -1.06
CA GLY A 101 35.51 -4.17 -0.94
C GLY A 101 36.26 -3.58 -2.12
N ALA A 102 35.83 -2.41 -2.59
CA ALA A 102 36.48 -1.65 -3.65
C ALA A 102 36.93 -0.28 -3.14
N LEU A 103 38.11 0.18 -3.59
CA LEU A 103 38.62 1.53 -3.44
C LEU A 103 39.08 2.02 -4.81
N GLY A 104 38.28 2.81 -5.49
CA GLY A 104 38.44 3.10 -6.91
C GLY A 104 38.45 1.80 -7.73
N GLU A 105 39.50 1.55 -8.49
CA GLU A 105 39.66 0.33 -9.30
C GLU A 105 40.40 -0.82 -8.55
N LYS A 106 40.75 -0.62 -7.28
CA LYS A 106 41.44 -1.64 -6.48
C LYS A 106 40.44 -2.44 -5.65
N PHE A 107 40.59 -3.76 -5.67
CA PHE A 107 39.78 -4.67 -4.88
C PHE A 107 40.55 -5.23 -3.69
N GLY A 108 39.86 -5.46 -2.60
CA GLY A 108 40.38 -6.17 -1.43
C GLY A 108 40.34 -7.68 -1.61
N LYS A 109 40.67 -8.38 -0.52
CA LYS A 109 40.52 -9.84 -0.49
C LYS A 109 39.05 -10.22 -0.50
N ILE A 110 38.70 -11.19 -1.33
CA ILE A 110 37.34 -11.77 -1.35
C ILE A 110 37.08 -12.46 0.00
N GLN A 111 35.97 -12.16 0.62
CA GLN A 111 35.42 -12.87 1.75
C GLN A 111 34.28 -13.78 1.29
N SER A 112 34.08 -14.90 1.93
CA SER A 112 32.97 -15.79 1.61
C SER A 112 32.51 -16.61 2.82
N PHE A 113 31.24 -17.00 2.79
CA PHE A 113 30.65 -17.96 3.71
C PHE A 113 29.52 -18.72 3.01
N THR A 114 29.17 -19.90 3.50
CA THR A 114 28.14 -20.74 2.91
C THR A 114 26.85 -20.65 3.72
N ILE A 115 25.71 -20.65 3.01
CA ILE A 115 24.37 -20.73 3.57
C ILE A 115 23.58 -21.82 2.87
N ILE A 116 22.55 -22.33 3.56
CA ILE A 116 21.49 -23.12 2.94
C ILE A 116 20.21 -22.31 3.03
N THR A 117 19.59 -22.02 1.89
CA THR A 117 18.33 -21.27 1.84
C THR A 117 17.20 -22.09 2.43
N PRO A 118 16.21 -21.44 3.08
CA PRO A 118 15.10 -22.15 3.72
C PRO A 118 14.12 -22.71 2.67
N SER A 119 13.31 -23.68 3.09
CA SER A 119 12.17 -24.18 2.30
C SER A 119 11.06 -23.15 2.14
N LEU A 120 10.96 -22.21 3.09
CA LEU A 120 10.05 -21.07 3.04
C LEU A 120 10.77 -19.84 3.63
N TYR A 121 10.91 -18.80 2.84
CA TYR A 121 11.48 -17.54 3.34
C TYR A 121 10.56 -16.89 4.37
N PRO A 122 11.10 -16.26 5.43
CA PRO A 122 10.30 -15.63 6.48
C PRO A 122 9.26 -14.65 5.95
N TRP A 123 9.64 -13.86 4.95
CA TRP A 123 8.74 -12.91 4.32
C TRP A 123 7.59 -13.58 3.55
N GLU A 124 7.84 -14.68 2.84
CA GLU A 124 6.78 -15.41 2.14
C GLU A 124 5.74 -15.99 3.10
N ALA A 125 6.18 -16.45 4.28
CA ALA A 125 5.27 -16.93 5.32
C ALA A 125 4.39 -15.77 5.82
N SER A 126 4.98 -14.62 6.17
CA SER A 126 4.24 -13.43 6.58
C SER A 126 3.36 -12.90 5.46
N ARG A 127 3.87 -12.81 4.23
CA ARG A 127 3.10 -12.36 3.05
C ARG A 127 1.91 -13.26 2.76
N LYS A 128 2.05 -14.58 2.95
CA LYS A 128 0.93 -15.50 2.81
C LYS A 128 -0.17 -15.22 3.83
N GLU A 129 0.20 -14.87 5.05
CA GLU A 129 -0.74 -14.54 6.13
C GLU A 129 -1.46 -13.21 5.88
N ILE A 130 -0.73 -12.14 5.55
CA ILE A 130 -1.32 -10.81 5.26
C ILE A 130 -2.17 -10.79 3.99
N LEU A 131 -1.95 -11.73 3.07
CA LEU A 131 -2.73 -11.92 1.85
C LEU A 131 -3.69 -13.12 1.96
N SER A 132 -4.09 -13.53 3.15
CA SER A 132 -4.98 -14.68 3.36
C SER A 132 -6.45 -14.40 3.10
N PHE A 133 -6.78 -13.44 2.21
CA PHE A 133 -8.12 -13.14 1.75
C PHE A 133 -8.15 -13.05 0.21
N ALA A 134 -9.21 -13.53 -0.41
CA ALA A 134 -9.36 -13.55 -1.86
C ALA A 134 -10.04 -12.29 -2.41
N ASP A 135 -10.80 -11.62 -1.59
CA ASP A 135 -11.56 -10.41 -1.94
C ASP A 135 -11.46 -9.36 -0.84
N LEU A 136 -11.58 -8.08 -1.24
CA LEU A 136 -11.49 -6.90 -0.39
C LEU A 136 -12.64 -5.96 -0.72
N ASP A 137 -13.57 -5.80 0.20
CA ASP A 137 -14.71 -4.90 0.03
C ASP A 137 -14.41 -3.54 0.65
N LEU A 138 -14.55 -2.47 -0.13
CA LEU A 138 -14.29 -1.11 0.30
C LEU A 138 -15.51 -0.57 1.04
N LEU A 139 -15.33 -0.22 2.30
CA LEU A 139 -16.33 0.43 3.14
C LEU A 139 -16.06 1.93 3.21
N PRO A 140 -16.68 2.76 2.36
CA PRO A 140 -16.49 4.21 2.38
C PRO A 140 -17.04 4.82 3.66
N GLY A 141 -16.24 5.64 4.33
CA GLY A 141 -16.63 6.26 5.58
C GLY A 141 -15.95 7.61 5.82
N GLY A 142 -16.14 8.12 7.04
CA GLY A 142 -15.82 9.51 7.33
C GLY A 142 -17.00 10.41 7.00
N VAL A 143 -17.07 11.58 7.61
CA VAL A 143 -18.17 12.49 7.35
C VAL A 143 -17.81 13.38 6.19
N THR A 144 -18.43 13.12 5.06
CA THR A 144 -18.65 14.22 4.14
C THR A 144 -19.99 14.87 4.47
N SER A 145 -20.14 16.17 4.23
CA SER A 145 -21.42 16.87 4.29
C SER A 145 -22.49 16.25 3.36
N LYS A 146 -22.15 15.21 2.61
CA LYS A 146 -22.95 14.59 1.56
C LYS A 146 -23.43 13.17 1.89
N THR A 147 -22.86 12.53 2.91
CA THR A 147 -23.23 11.16 3.27
C THR A 147 -23.44 11.05 4.77
N PRO A 148 -24.66 10.75 5.26
CA PRO A 148 -24.85 10.38 6.66
C PRO A 148 -24.21 9.00 6.86
N ASN A 149 -22.98 9.02 7.36
CA ASN A 149 -22.15 7.83 7.47
C ASN A 149 -22.09 7.31 8.89
N SER A 150 -23.18 6.81 9.36
CA SER A 150 -23.12 5.81 10.41
C SER A 150 -23.23 4.43 9.77
N TRP A 151 -22.17 3.68 9.75
CA TRP A 151 -22.24 2.25 9.54
C TRP A 151 -23.00 1.64 10.73
N ASN A 152 -24.01 0.84 10.43
CA ASN A 152 -24.76 0.06 11.39
C ASN A 152 -24.92 -1.37 10.89
N GLU A 153 -25.43 -2.26 11.73
CA GLU A 153 -25.57 -3.69 11.38
C GLU A 153 -26.39 -3.90 10.09
N ASP A 154 -27.50 -3.18 9.92
CA ASP A 154 -28.35 -3.34 8.72
C ASP A 154 -27.59 -3.03 7.43
N ARG A 155 -26.76 -1.99 7.46
CA ARG A 155 -25.96 -1.60 6.30
C ARG A 155 -24.75 -2.51 6.09
N LEU A 156 -24.12 -3.02 7.15
CA LEU A 156 -22.98 -3.92 7.04
C LEU A 156 -23.38 -5.34 6.69
N LYS A 157 -24.59 -5.77 7.07
CA LYS A 157 -25.04 -7.14 6.82
C LYS A 157 -24.89 -7.59 5.37
N PRO A 158 -25.31 -6.81 4.33
CA PRO A 158 -25.13 -7.21 2.93
C PRO A 158 -23.67 -7.21 2.44
N HIS A 159 -22.72 -6.71 3.20
CA HIS A 159 -21.30 -6.81 2.95
C HIS A 159 -20.68 -8.05 3.62
N VAL A 160 -21.27 -8.51 4.72
CA VAL A 160 -20.79 -9.64 5.51
C VAL A 160 -21.43 -10.96 5.08
N THR A 161 -22.75 -10.96 4.86
CA THR A 161 -23.52 -12.15 4.45
C THR A 161 -24.54 -11.82 3.36
N PHE A 162 -24.97 -12.84 2.65
CA PHE A 162 -26.10 -12.74 1.71
C PHE A 162 -26.97 -14.00 1.80
N THR A 163 -28.23 -13.89 1.40
CA THR A 163 -29.14 -15.02 1.29
C THR A 163 -29.23 -15.44 -0.17
N ASP A 164 -28.93 -16.70 -0.47
CA ASP A 164 -28.97 -17.21 -1.83
C ASP A 164 -30.42 -17.50 -2.31
N GLU A 165 -30.56 -18.02 -3.54
CA GLU A 165 -31.84 -18.34 -4.18
C GLU A 165 -32.62 -19.45 -3.44
N ASP A 166 -31.92 -20.32 -2.70
CA ASP A 166 -32.52 -21.39 -1.89
C ASP A 166 -32.92 -20.90 -0.49
N GLY A 167 -32.72 -19.61 -0.20
CA GLY A 167 -33.01 -19.00 1.10
C GLY A 167 -31.93 -19.30 2.18
N GLN A 168 -30.74 -19.77 1.76
CA GLN A 168 -29.64 -20.04 2.68
C GLN A 168 -28.78 -18.79 2.87
N GLU A 169 -28.58 -18.35 4.10
CA GLU A 169 -27.64 -17.29 4.43
C GLU A 169 -26.21 -17.85 4.37
N LYS A 170 -25.30 -17.11 3.70
CA LYS A 170 -23.90 -17.49 3.45
C LYS A 170 -22.96 -16.31 3.72
N TRP A 171 -21.72 -16.60 4.07
CA TRP A 171 -20.64 -15.61 4.18
C TRP A 171 -20.33 -15.00 2.82
N LEU A 172 -20.12 -13.66 2.79
CA LEU A 172 -19.82 -12.95 1.55
C LEU A 172 -18.33 -12.53 1.49
N HIS A 173 -17.93 -11.40 2.02
CA HIS A 173 -16.55 -10.94 1.87
C HIS A 173 -15.60 -11.46 2.95
N GLU A 174 -14.33 -11.68 2.57
CA GLU A 174 -13.26 -12.10 3.47
C GLU A 174 -12.48 -10.91 4.04
N GLY A 175 -12.31 -9.85 3.25
CA GLY A 175 -11.58 -8.64 3.61
C GLY A 175 -12.42 -7.38 3.50
N PHE A 176 -12.12 -6.39 4.35
CA PHE A 176 -12.76 -5.08 4.36
C PHE A 176 -11.68 -3.99 4.36
N LEU A 177 -11.84 -2.98 3.49
CA LEU A 177 -11.01 -1.79 3.49
C LEU A 177 -11.79 -0.63 4.09
N PHE A 178 -11.35 -0.13 5.23
CA PHE A 178 -11.87 1.09 5.83
C PHE A 178 -11.31 2.30 5.08
N ILE A 179 -12.10 2.85 4.13
CA ILE A 179 -11.66 3.92 3.25
C ILE A 179 -12.42 5.22 3.51
N GLY A 180 -11.69 6.33 3.55
CA GLY A 180 -12.27 7.67 3.69
C GLY A 180 -11.28 8.74 3.27
N SER A 181 -11.81 9.85 2.76
CA SER A 181 -11.02 10.96 2.22
C SER A 181 -11.06 12.22 3.10
N GLU A 182 -11.91 12.27 4.09
CA GLU A 182 -12.07 13.42 4.98
C GLU A 182 -12.23 12.97 6.44
N ASP A 183 -11.77 13.78 7.40
CA ASP A 183 -12.08 13.53 8.81
C ASP A 183 -13.53 13.90 9.14
N ALA A 184 -14.11 13.13 10.06
CA ALA A 184 -15.51 13.23 10.45
C ALA A 184 -15.90 14.55 11.14
N GLN A 185 -14.95 15.25 11.75
CA GLN A 185 -15.23 16.37 12.64
C GLN A 185 -14.89 17.72 12.03
N ARG A 186 -13.83 17.79 11.23
CA ARG A 186 -13.24 19.04 10.76
C ARG A 186 -13.39 19.24 9.25
N GLY A 187 -13.79 18.20 8.51
CA GLY A 187 -13.90 18.22 7.05
C GLY A 187 -12.56 18.45 6.36
N ARG A 188 -11.45 18.03 6.99
CA ARG A 188 -10.12 18.11 6.40
C ARG A 188 -9.83 16.92 5.53
N ILE A 189 -9.16 17.16 4.42
CA ILE A 189 -8.88 16.15 3.41
C ILE A 189 -7.69 15.28 3.84
N MET A 190 -7.86 13.96 3.70
CA MET A 190 -6.84 12.95 4.01
C MET A 190 -6.01 12.53 2.80
N CYS A 191 -6.36 12.95 1.61
CA CYS A 191 -5.64 12.69 0.37
C CYS A 191 -5.21 13.97 -0.33
N ILE A 192 -4.67 13.85 -1.54
CA ILE A 192 -4.35 15.00 -2.39
C ILE A 192 -5.61 15.83 -2.59
N ALA A 193 -5.56 17.04 -2.04
CA ALA A 193 -6.71 17.90 -1.99
C ALA A 193 -7.20 18.28 -3.39
N GLU A 194 -8.40 17.88 -3.69
CA GLU A 194 -9.21 18.49 -4.73
C GLU A 194 -10.10 19.54 -4.07
N GLY A 195 -9.94 20.80 -4.42
CA GLY A 195 -10.82 21.87 -3.93
C GLY A 195 -10.20 22.79 -2.88
N LYS A 196 -11.04 23.41 -2.06
CA LYS A 196 -10.67 24.49 -1.13
C LYS A 196 -10.42 24.04 0.31
N ASN A 197 -10.46 22.74 0.57
CA ASN A 197 -10.37 22.22 1.91
C ASN A 197 -8.90 22.13 2.38
N GLN A 198 -8.68 22.27 3.67
CA GLN A 198 -7.36 22.13 4.25
C GLN A 198 -6.98 20.65 4.36
N SER A 199 -5.70 20.33 4.16
CA SER A 199 -5.17 18.98 4.41
C SER A 199 -5.23 18.62 5.90
N GLY A 200 -5.32 17.32 6.18
CA GLY A 200 -5.35 16.81 7.53
C GLY A 200 -4.03 17.04 8.28
N ASN A 201 -4.12 17.49 9.52
CA ASN A 201 -3.02 17.53 10.47
C ASN A 201 -3.10 16.32 11.43
N GLN A 202 -2.26 16.27 12.44
CA GLN A 202 -2.24 15.18 13.43
C GLN A 202 -3.59 14.95 14.11
N ASP A 203 -4.27 16.01 14.54
CA ASP A 203 -5.60 15.90 15.14
C ASP A 203 -6.63 15.32 14.15
N SER A 204 -6.57 15.73 12.88
CA SER A 204 -7.45 15.20 11.84
C SER A 204 -7.17 13.73 11.55
N TRP A 205 -5.91 13.33 11.54
CA TRP A 205 -5.52 11.92 11.37
C TRP A 205 -5.98 11.06 12.55
N LYS A 206 -5.93 11.64 13.75
CA LYS A 206 -6.46 11.01 14.95
C LYS A 206 -7.98 10.83 14.88
N ASP A 207 -8.72 11.89 14.57
CA ASP A 207 -10.18 11.85 14.44
C ASP A 207 -10.62 10.85 13.33
N PHE A 208 -9.86 10.80 12.24
CA PHE A 208 -10.06 9.82 11.17
C PHE A 208 -9.87 8.37 11.66
N ALA A 209 -8.78 8.08 12.36
CA ALA A 209 -8.56 6.75 12.93
C ALA A 209 -9.63 6.40 13.97
N ASP A 210 -9.97 7.33 14.87
CA ASP A 210 -10.98 7.15 15.91
C ASP A 210 -12.35 6.77 15.34
N TYR A 211 -12.74 7.37 14.22
CA TYR A 211 -14.01 7.01 13.54
C TYR A 211 -14.07 5.52 13.18
N TRP A 212 -12.95 4.95 12.77
CA TRP A 212 -12.89 3.56 12.34
C TRP A 212 -12.67 2.57 13.48
N VAL A 213 -11.67 2.81 14.33
CA VAL A 213 -11.11 1.78 15.21
C VAL A 213 -11.25 2.05 16.70
N LYS A 214 -11.79 3.21 17.12
CA LYS A 214 -12.04 3.49 18.51
C LYS A 214 -13.26 2.73 19.02
N ASP A 215 -13.30 2.47 20.31
CA ASP A 215 -14.46 1.91 21.00
C ASP A 215 -15.76 2.63 20.62
N GLY A 216 -16.74 1.88 20.12
CA GLY A 216 -17.96 2.37 19.49
C GLY A 216 -17.81 2.82 18.01
N GLY A 217 -16.66 2.64 17.40
CA GLY A 217 -16.41 2.92 15.99
C GLY A 217 -16.94 1.86 15.03
N VAL A 218 -16.59 2.01 13.74
CA VAL A 218 -17.07 1.08 12.70
C VAL A 218 -16.55 -0.35 12.92
N LEU A 219 -15.35 -0.50 13.49
CA LEU A 219 -14.76 -1.79 13.82
C LEU A 219 -15.67 -2.60 14.76
N ASP A 220 -16.19 -1.97 15.81
CA ASP A 220 -17.06 -2.66 16.76
C ASP A 220 -18.37 -3.08 16.11
N VAL A 221 -18.93 -2.23 15.26
CA VAL A 221 -20.16 -2.57 14.50
C VAL A 221 -19.91 -3.74 13.56
N LEU A 222 -18.78 -3.78 12.89
CA LEU A 222 -18.41 -4.88 11.99
C LEU A 222 -18.21 -6.18 12.78
N ASP A 223 -17.45 -6.14 13.89
CA ASP A 223 -17.20 -7.31 14.75
C ASP A 223 -18.51 -7.88 15.31
N MET A 224 -19.42 -7.01 15.78
CA MET A 224 -20.76 -7.38 16.23
C MET A 224 -21.63 -7.96 15.10
N THR A 225 -21.57 -7.38 13.89
CA THR A 225 -22.33 -7.89 12.73
C THR A 225 -21.88 -9.31 12.37
N ILE A 226 -20.57 -9.58 12.42
CA ILE A 226 -20.00 -10.92 12.20
C ILE A 226 -20.41 -11.87 13.32
N GLU A 227 -20.33 -11.47 14.59
CA GLU A 227 -20.77 -12.29 15.73
C GLU A 227 -22.24 -12.70 15.60
N ASN A 228 -23.10 -11.76 15.21
CA ASN A 228 -24.51 -12.04 14.97
C ASN A 228 -24.72 -13.00 13.78
N ALA A 229 -23.89 -12.90 12.74
CA ALA A 229 -23.92 -13.86 11.64
C ALA A 229 -23.44 -15.24 12.06
N ILE A 230 -22.36 -15.35 12.85
CA ILE A 230 -21.88 -16.62 13.43
C ILE A 230 -23.00 -17.32 14.21
N SER A 231 -23.75 -16.57 14.99
CA SER A 231 -24.89 -17.11 15.77
C SER A 231 -25.99 -17.71 14.90
N ARG A 232 -26.12 -17.29 13.62
CA ARG A 232 -27.12 -17.77 12.66
C ARG A 232 -26.61 -18.87 11.75
N ILE A 233 -25.37 -18.74 11.23
CA ILE A 233 -24.86 -19.60 10.16
C ILE A 233 -23.56 -20.34 10.53
N GLY A 234 -23.07 -20.18 11.76
CA GLY A 234 -21.83 -20.80 12.23
C GLY A 234 -20.57 -20.03 11.81
N GLU A 235 -19.43 -20.46 12.34
CA GLU A 235 -18.11 -19.84 12.06
C GLU A 235 -17.75 -19.93 10.58
N PRO A 236 -17.14 -18.87 9.99
CA PRO A 236 -16.55 -18.97 8.65
C PRO A 236 -15.32 -19.88 8.64
N SER A 237 -14.98 -20.40 7.47
CA SER A 237 -13.73 -21.17 7.28
C SER A 237 -12.46 -20.31 7.22
N PHE A 238 -12.61 -18.99 7.25
CA PHE A 238 -11.56 -17.98 7.17
C PHE A 238 -11.67 -16.99 8.32
N ARG A 239 -10.62 -16.21 8.53
CA ARG A 239 -10.66 -15.07 9.45
C ARG A 239 -10.88 -13.79 8.64
N HIS A 240 -11.89 -13.01 9.00
CA HIS A 240 -12.11 -11.71 8.35
C HIS A 240 -10.91 -10.79 8.56
N LYS A 241 -10.50 -10.12 7.50
CA LYS A 241 -9.36 -9.19 7.51
C LYS A 241 -9.85 -7.75 7.33
N VAL A 242 -9.18 -6.84 8.00
CA VAL A 242 -9.39 -5.40 7.82
C VAL A 242 -8.09 -4.75 7.36
N VAL A 243 -8.20 -3.92 6.34
CA VAL A 243 -7.14 -3.02 5.88
C VAL A 243 -7.55 -1.61 6.23
N MET A 244 -6.63 -0.84 6.83
CA MET A 244 -6.90 0.53 7.26
C MET A 244 -6.26 1.54 6.32
N THR A 245 -7.02 2.53 5.85
CA THR A 245 -6.47 3.63 5.07
C THR A 245 -5.51 4.48 5.89
N MET A 246 -4.37 4.80 5.30
CA MET A 246 -3.45 5.82 5.80
C MET A 246 -3.74 7.15 5.10
N PRO A 247 -3.88 8.26 5.85
CA PRO A 247 -3.94 9.59 5.24
C PRO A 247 -2.63 9.94 4.53
N ASP A 248 -2.70 10.67 3.42
CA ASP A 248 -1.50 11.11 2.71
C ASP A 248 -0.77 12.21 3.49
N PRO A 249 0.56 12.18 3.58
CA PRO A 249 1.36 13.24 4.17
C PRO A 249 1.49 14.42 3.19
N ILE A 250 0.41 15.16 3.00
CA ILE A 250 0.30 16.22 2.00
C ILE A 250 0.97 17.50 2.48
N MET A 251 1.70 18.16 1.59
CA MET A 251 2.19 19.52 1.79
C MET A 251 1.07 20.52 1.46
N LEU A 252 0.53 21.17 2.46
CA LEU A 252 -0.57 22.13 2.32
C LEU A 252 -0.23 23.30 1.42
N GLU A 253 0.98 23.83 1.51
CA GLU A 253 1.47 24.94 0.68
C GLU A 253 1.30 24.69 -0.82
N TYR A 254 1.40 23.43 -1.22
CA TYR A 254 1.26 23.05 -2.63
C TYR A 254 -0.15 23.25 -3.17
N PHE A 255 -1.16 23.04 -2.35
CA PHE A 255 -2.53 23.02 -2.85
C PHE A 255 -3.26 24.36 -2.72
N TYR A 256 -3.37 24.92 -1.52
CA TYR A 256 -4.28 26.06 -1.32
C TYR A 256 -3.83 27.08 -0.28
N ASP A 257 -3.00 26.70 0.64
CA ASP A 257 -2.52 27.58 1.69
C ASP A 257 -1.02 27.82 1.50
N LYS A 258 -0.66 29.05 1.22
CA LYS A 258 0.72 29.45 0.98
C LYS A 258 1.43 29.98 2.23
N SER A 259 0.82 29.82 3.40
CA SER A 259 1.44 30.23 4.66
C SER A 259 2.53 29.25 5.08
N SER A 260 3.58 29.72 5.73
CA SER A 260 4.67 28.87 6.23
C SER A 260 4.24 27.89 7.32
N SER A 261 3.06 28.08 7.92
CA SER A 261 2.49 27.18 8.92
C SER A 261 1.81 25.93 8.32
N THR A 262 1.69 25.87 7.00
CA THR A 262 0.92 24.83 6.30
C THR A 262 1.63 23.50 6.20
N THR A 263 2.94 23.47 6.36
CA THR A 263 3.73 22.23 6.34
C THR A 263 3.84 21.56 7.71
N TYR A 264 3.57 22.31 8.80
CA TYR A 264 3.54 21.79 10.14
C TYR A 264 2.34 20.87 10.34
N TRP A 265 2.64 19.58 10.60
CA TRP A 265 1.58 18.58 10.77
C TRP A 265 1.19 18.35 12.23
N GLY A 266 2.14 18.25 13.14
CA GLY A 266 1.95 17.97 14.55
C GLY A 266 3.24 17.63 15.26
N GLU A 267 3.15 17.02 16.44
CA GLU A 267 4.29 16.60 17.25
C GLU A 267 4.30 15.07 17.43
N ALA A 268 5.39 14.43 17.10
CA ALA A 268 5.60 13.01 17.34
C ALA A 268 7.07 12.72 17.63
N PHE A 269 7.34 11.67 18.42
CA PHE A 269 8.69 11.24 18.77
C PHE A 269 9.57 12.35 19.35
N GLY A 270 8.95 13.27 20.13
CA GLY A 270 9.64 14.39 20.82
C GLY A 270 10.05 15.55 19.91
N ARG A 271 9.51 15.66 18.70
CA ARG A 271 9.80 16.76 17.76
C ARG A 271 8.58 17.20 16.98
N GLN A 272 8.59 18.43 16.52
CA GLN A 272 7.64 18.94 15.56
C GLN A 272 7.95 18.38 14.18
N LEU A 273 6.93 17.90 13.45
CA LEU A 273 7.08 17.34 12.11
C LEU A 273 6.67 18.36 11.05
N ASP A 274 7.56 18.52 10.06
CA ASP A 274 7.40 19.42 8.91
C ASP A 274 7.42 18.59 7.61
N PHE A 275 6.33 18.58 6.87
CA PHE A 275 6.20 17.79 5.64
C PHE A 275 7.02 18.31 4.44
N ASN A 276 7.82 19.36 4.62
CA ASN A 276 8.93 19.64 3.72
C ASN A 276 10.06 18.59 3.81
N ASP A 277 10.17 17.91 4.96
CA ASP A 277 11.13 16.84 5.19
C ASP A 277 10.46 15.46 5.00
N THR A 278 11.03 14.67 4.10
CA THR A 278 10.56 13.30 3.82
C THR A 278 10.67 12.38 5.04
N ALA A 279 11.69 12.58 5.88
CA ALA A 279 11.84 11.82 7.11
C ALA A 279 10.69 12.11 8.10
N ASP A 280 10.22 13.35 8.15
CA ASP A 280 9.06 13.72 8.97
C ASP A 280 7.76 13.12 8.43
N GLN A 281 7.60 13.03 7.11
CA GLN A 281 6.47 12.34 6.49
C GLN A 281 6.46 10.84 6.87
N VAL A 282 7.61 10.18 6.88
CA VAL A 282 7.75 8.79 7.36
C VAL A 282 7.40 8.66 8.84
N LEU A 283 7.85 9.59 9.68
CA LEU A 283 7.53 9.59 11.11
C LEU A 283 6.03 9.81 11.36
N ALA A 284 5.36 10.64 10.57
CA ALA A 284 3.90 10.81 10.67
C ALA A 284 3.16 9.52 10.36
N TYR A 285 3.58 8.78 9.32
CA TYR A 285 3.02 7.46 9.03
C TYR A 285 3.27 6.45 10.15
N ARG A 286 4.48 6.39 10.71
CA ARG A 286 4.78 5.52 11.86
C ARG A 286 3.89 5.85 13.05
N TRP A 287 3.73 7.14 13.36
CA TRP A 287 2.83 7.58 14.41
C TRP A 287 1.39 7.12 14.17
N PHE A 288 0.88 7.26 12.94
CA PHE A 288 -0.48 6.85 12.59
C PHE A 288 -0.67 5.34 12.70
N ILE A 289 0.28 4.57 12.20
CA ILE A 289 0.27 3.10 12.30
C ILE A 289 0.24 2.66 13.75
N ASP A 290 1.12 3.23 14.59
CA ASP A 290 1.15 2.91 16.03
C ASP A 290 -0.13 3.32 16.73
N TYR A 291 -0.68 4.49 16.39
CA TYR A 291 -1.94 4.95 16.94
C TYR A 291 -3.11 4.01 16.59
N VAL A 292 -3.25 3.62 15.33
CA VAL A 292 -4.29 2.66 14.90
C VAL A 292 -4.13 1.34 15.63
N ARG A 293 -2.93 0.80 15.74
CA ARG A 293 -2.65 -0.45 16.46
C ARG A 293 -3.02 -0.36 17.94
N GLU A 294 -2.66 0.74 18.59
CA GLU A 294 -3.02 0.97 19.99
C GLU A 294 -4.55 1.00 20.20
N GLN A 295 -5.29 1.66 19.31
CA GLN A 295 -6.76 1.67 19.39
C GLN A 295 -7.35 0.29 19.06
N TRP A 296 -6.79 -0.43 18.09
CA TRP A 296 -7.17 -1.79 17.75
C TRP A 296 -7.00 -2.76 18.91
N GLU A 297 -5.87 -2.69 19.62
CA GLU A 297 -5.61 -3.49 20.82
C GLU A 297 -6.61 -3.16 21.95
N LYS A 298 -7.02 -1.90 22.08
CA LYS A 298 -8.05 -1.49 23.07
C LYS A 298 -9.45 -1.97 22.71
N ALA A 299 -9.82 -1.89 21.42
CA ALA A 299 -11.10 -2.39 20.92
C ALA A 299 -11.18 -3.92 21.01
N ALA A 300 -10.04 -4.60 20.88
CA ALA A 300 -9.88 -6.06 20.99
C ALA A 300 -10.96 -6.85 20.22
N PRO A 301 -11.15 -6.62 18.90
CA PRO A 301 -12.16 -7.30 18.12
C PRO A 301 -11.91 -8.82 18.12
N ARG A 302 -12.98 -9.61 18.14
CA ARG A 302 -12.89 -11.08 18.26
C ARG A 302 -12.89 -11.81 16.92
N HIS A 303 -13.53 -11.22 15.91
CA HIS A 303 -13.85 -11.90 14.65
C HIS A 303 -13.10 -11.34 13.44
N VAL A 304 -12.38 -10.24 13.62
CA VAL A 304 -11.59 -9.59 12.57
C VAL A 304 -10.13 -9.42 12.98
N GLU A 305 -9.24 -9.34 12.01
CA GLU A 305 -7.81 -9.11 12.19
C GLU A 305 -7.35 -7.95 11.32
N LEU A 306 -6.48 -7.09 11.86
CA LEU A 306 -5.81 -6.06 11.08
C LEU A 306 -4.78 -6.72 10.16
N ALA A 307 -5.01 -6.68 8.85
CA ALA A 307 -4.10 -7.25 7.86
C ALA A 307 -2.99 -6.27 7.43
N GLY A 308 -3.26 -4.97 7.53
CA GLY A 308 -2.30 -3.95 7.11
C GLY A 308 -2.94 -2.62 6.75
N PHE A 309 -2.22 -1.87 5.90
CA PHE A 309 -2.56 -0.48 5.63
C PHE A 309 -2.63 -0.19 4.13
N TYR A 310 -3.50 0.73 3.77
CA TYR A 310 -3.78 1.12 2.40
C TYR A 310 -3.33 2.55 2.13
N ILE A 311 -2.71 2.77 0.98
CA ILE A 311 -2.28 4.09 0.50
C ILE A 311 -3.45 4.76 -0.18
N LEU A 312 -3.92 5.88 0.36
CA LEU A 312 -5.12 6.57 -0.13
C LEU A 312 -4.94 7.23 -1.50
N SER A 313 -3.73 7.72 -1.82
CA SER A 313 -3.46 8.36 -3.11
C SER A 313 -3.53 7.36 -4.25
N GLU A 314 -4.40 7.56 -5.21
CA GLU A 314 -4.53 6.69 -6.39
C GLU A 314 -3.39 6.88 -7.41
N ILE A 315 -2.54 7.89 -7.23
CA ILE A 315 -1.42 8.22 -8.11
C ILE A 315 -0.15 8.39 -7.28
N LEU A 316 0.85 7.55 -7.49
CA LEU A 316 2.12 7.60 -6.76
C LEU A 316 3.23 8.15 -7.64
N VAL A 317 3.52 9.46 -7.50
CA VAL A 317 4.63 10.09 -8.22
C VAL A 317 5.94 9.73 -7.52
N ALA A 318 6.63 8.74 -8.06
CA ALA A 318 7.83 8.16 -7.50
C ALA A 318 9.10 8.39 -8.35
N LYS A 319 8.95 8.90 -9.57
CA LYS A 319 10.09 9.21 -10.46
C LYS A 319 10.45 10.68 -10.38
N PRO A 320 11.74 11.07 -10.27
CA PRO A 320 12.16 12.48 -10.20
C PRO A 320 11.69 13.36 -11.35
N SER A 321 11.44 12.77 -12.52
CA SER A 321 10.88 13.43 -13.70
C SER A 321 9.35 13.54 -13.67
N GLY A 322 8.69 12.92 -12.69
CA GLY A 322 7.25 12.91 -12.57
C GLY A 322 6.69 14.28 -12.18
N TRP A 323 5.46 14.55 -12.65
CA TRP A 323 4.74 15.76 -12.28
C TRP A 323 4.51 15.79 -10.76
N ASN A 324 4.82 16.93 -10.12
CA ASN A 324 4.73 17.09 -8.66
C ASN A 324 5.69 16.24 -7.81
N TYR A 325 6.69 15.60 -8.38
CA TYR A 325 7.66 14.80 -7.61
C TYR A 325 8.24 15.57 -6.41
N LYS A 326 8.54 16.85 -6.57
CA LYS A 326 9.06 17.70 -5.48
C LYS A 326 8.24 17.60 -4.18
N TYR A 327 6.94 17.38 -4.30
CA TYR A 327 6.01 17.39 -3.16
C TYR A 327 5.60 16.00 -2.71
N LYS A 328 5.64 15.02 -3.59
CA LYS A 328 5.11 13.67 -3.31
C LYS A 328 6.16 12.65 -2.95
N ARG A 329 7.26 12.59 -3.67
CA ARG A 329 8.46 11.79 -3.37
C ARG A 329 8.16 10.41 -2.76
N TRP A 330 7.18 9.70 -3.30
CA TRP A 330 6.73 8.41 -2.75
C TRP A 330 7.85 7.36 -2.71
N ASP A 331 8.83 7.43 -3.62
CA ASP A 331 10.04 6.61 -3.65
C ASP A 331 10.95 6.80 -2.41
N LYS A 332 10.78 7.91 -1.67
CA LYS A 332 11.52 8.22 -0.43
C LYS A 332 10.72 7.93 0.83
N ILE A 333 9.42 7.70 0.70
CA ILE A 333 8.53 7.51 1.84
C ILE A 333 8.15 6.04 1.98
N LEU A 334 7.56 5.45 0.92
CA LEU A 334 6.90 4.15 1.01
C LEU A 334 7.83 2.99 1.34
N PRO A 335 9.08 2.89 0.83
CA PRO A 335 9.97 1.81 1.25
C PRO A 335 10.21 1.77 2.76
N HIS A 336 10.38 2.92 3.40
CA HIS A 336 10.57 2.99 4.86
C HIS A 336 9.30 2.70 5.64
N VAL A 337 8.13 3.03 5.09
CA VAL A 337 6.85 2.68 5.70
C VAL A 337 6.57 1.19 5.56
N SER A 338 6.86 0.63 4.39
CA SER A 338 6.76 -0.80 4.14
C SER A 338 7.64 -1.61 5.08
N ASP A 339 8.93 -1.26 5.19
CA ASP A 339 9.86 -1.93 6.13
C ASP A 339 9.30 -1.92 7.56
N TYR A 340 8.77 -0.77 7.99
CA TYR A 340 8.17 -0.65 9.32
C TYR A 340 6.93 -1.54 9.50
N LEU A 341 6.08 -1.65 8.49
CA LEU A 341 4.91 -2.53 8.50
C LEU A 341 5.33 -4.01 8.52
N HIS A 342 6.32 -4.37 7.72
CA HIS A 342 6.81 -5.75 7.62
C HIS A 342 7.45 -6.25 8.90
N GLU A 343 8.16 -5.39 9.67
CA GLU A 343 8.65 -5.73 11.02
C GLU A 343 7.52 -6.18 11.95
N MET A 344 6.31 -5.65 11.75
CA MET A 344 5.12 -5.97 12.53
C MET A 344 4.19 -6.99 11.85
N LYS A 345 4.58 -7.53 10.70
CA LYS A 345 3.79 -8.48 9.88
C LYS A 345 2.50 -7.90 9.32
N TYR A 346 2.47 -6.61 8.99
CA TYR A 346 1.39 -5.95 8.28
C TYR A 346 1.73 -5.74 6.82
N GLY A 347 0.71 -5.82 5.95
CA GLY A 347 0.85 -5.54 4.53
C GLY A 347 0.66 -4.06 4.20
N LEU A 348 1.25 -3.65 3.06
CA LEU A 348 1.03 -2.37 2.43
C LEU A 348 0.27 -2.58 1.12
N TYR A 349 -0.90 -1.95 0.99
CA TYR A 349 -1.83 -2.18 -0.11
C TYR A 349 -2.13 -0.91 -0.89
N TRP A 350 -2.47 -1.07 -2.18
CA TRP A 350 -2.76 0.07 -3.05
C TRP A 350 -3.77 -0.25 -4.15
N ILE A 351 -4.63 0.72 -4.47
CA ILE A 351 -5.59 0.65 -5.56
C ILE A 351 -5.37 1.88 -6.45
N PRO A 352 -4.54 1.78 -7.50
CA PRO A 352 -4.25 2.89 -8.40
C PRO A 352 -5.36 3.16 -9.40
N TYR A 353 -5.53 4.43 -9.74
CA TYR A 353 -6.29 4.86 -10.91
C TYR A 353 -5.73 4.24 -12.19
N TYR A 354 -6.58 4.08 -13.21
CA TYR A 354 -6.19 3.57 -14.52
C TYR A 354 -4.97 4.30 -15.10
N GLN A 355 -3.89 3.56 -15.36
CA GLN A 355 -2.60 4.10 -15.85
C GLN A 355 -1.95 5.16 -14.92
N ALA A 356 -2.25 5.14 -13.63
CA ALA A 356 -1.64 6.05 -12.67
C ALA A 356 -0.12 5.91 -12.61
N ASP A 357 0.61 7.02 -12.38
CA ASP A 357 2.03 6.94 -12.07
C ASP A 357 2.27 6.02 -10.86
N GLY A 358 3.27 5.15 -10.96
CA GLY A 358 3.68 4.23 -9.88
C GLY A 358 3.16 2.80 -10.03
N TYR A 359 2.20 2.51 -10.92
CA TYR A 359 1.65 1.16 -11.10
C TYR A 359 2.73 0.12 -11.47
N ASP A 360 3.79 0.57 -12.12
CA ASP A 360 4.94 -0.22 -12.58
C ASP A 360 6.10 -0.28 -11.57
N MET A 361 5.96 0.36 -10.40
CA MET A 361 6.99 0.49 -9.38
C MET A 361 6.60 -0.13 -8.02
N THR A 362 5.52 -0.88 -7.96
CA THR A 362 4.94 -1.37 -6.70
C THR A 362 5.93 -2.16 -5.85
N SER A 363 6.75 -3.01 -6.47
CA SER A 363 7.80 -3.76 -5.77
C SER A 363 8.88 -2.86 -5.19
N GLN A 364 9.35 -1.83 -5.94
CA GLN A 364 10.35 -0.88 -5.46
C GLN A 364 9.81 0.01 -4.34
N LEU A 365 8.49 0.23 -4.30
CA LEU A 365 7.82 0.99 -3.26
C LEU A 365 7.46 0.16 -2.02
N GLY A 366 7.72 -1.15 -2.07
CA GLY A 366 7.42 -2.08 -0.97
C GLY A 366 5.93 -2.40 -0.83
N ILE A 367 5.13 -2.23 -1.90
CA ILE A 367 3.69 -2.52 -1.89
C ILE A 367 3.48 -4.03 -2.07
N ASP A 368 2.77 -4.65 -1.14
CA ASP A 368 2.56 -6.09 -1.11
C ASP A 368 1.51 -6.57 -2.09
N TYR A 369 0.46 -5.80 -2.27
CA TYR A 369 -0.56 -6.11 -3.25
C TYR A 369 -1.24 -4.85 -3.80
N THR A 370 -1.60 -4.93 -5.08
CA THR A 370 -2.21 -3.82 -5.82
C THR A 370 -3.41 -4.32 -6.60
N TRP A 371 -4.52 -3.57 -6.57
CA TRP A 371 -5.70 -3.81 -7.40
C TRP A 371 -5.84 -2.66 -8.38
N ILE A 372 -5.74 -2.94 -9.68
CA ILE A 372 -5.92 -1.91 -10.71
C ILE A 372 -7.39 -1.52 -10.82
N GLN A 373 -7.68 -0.22 -10.78
CA GLN A 373 -8.99 0.32 -11.14
C GLN A 373 -9.11 0.36 -12.66
N PRO A 374 -10.00 -0.44 -13.29
CA PRO A 374 -10.25 -0.33 -14.72
C PRO A 374 -10.95 0.98 -15.11
N ASN A 375 -11.66 1.59 -14.18
CA ASN A 375 -12.42 2.84 -14.37
C ASN A 375 -13.42 2.76 -15.55
N LYS A 376 -13.91 1.55 -15.85
CA LYS A 376 -14.84 1.30 -16.96
C LYS A 376 -16.27 1.70 -16.61
N TYR A 377 -16.63 1.61 -15.35
CA TYR A 377 -17.95 1.97 -14.87
C TYR A 377 -18.27 3.45 -15.11
N TRP A 378 -17.25 4.30 -15.02
CA TRP A 378 -17.35 5.74 -15.16
C TRP A 378 -17.20 6.24 -16.62
N ASP A 379 -17.01 5.33 -17.59
CA ASP A 379 -16.96 5.67 -19.00
C ASP A 379 -18.36 6.00 -19.53
N TYR A 380 -18.55 7.21 -20.03
CA TYR A 380 -19.81 7.64 -20.64
C TYR A 380 -19.98 7.04 -22.05
N PRO A 381 -21.22 6.69 -22.47
CA PRO A 381 -21.47 6.11 -23.79
C PRO A 381 -20.99 6.96 -24.98
N GLU A 382 -20.88 8.26 -24.77
CA GLU A 382 -20.57 9.25 -25.82
C GLU A 382 -19.07 9.54 -25.97
N LYS A 383 -18.26 9.12 -25.01
CA LYS A 383 -16.79 9.17 -25.12
C LYS A 383 -16.33 7.78 -25.53
N GLU A 384 -15.64 7.68 -26.67
CA GLU A 384 -14.94 6.44 -27.03
C GLU A 384 -14.25 5.89 -25.79
N GLN A 385 -14.50 4.64 -25.47
CA GLN A 385 -13.87 3.97 -24.35
C GLN A 385 -12.35 3.99 -24.54
N LYS A 386 -11.70 4.99 -23.95
CA LYS A 386 -10.25 5.17 -24.02
C LYS A 386 -9.52 4.11 -23.20
N LYS A 387 -10.21 3.50 -22.23
CA LYS A 387 -9.64 2.55 -21.30
C LYS A 387 -9.79 1.14 -21.86
N SER A 388 -8.69 0.39 -21.84
CA SER A 388 -8.60 -0.93 -22.47
C SER A 388 -8.55 -2.05 -21.46
N TRP A 389 -9.42 -3.04 -21.57
CA TRP A 389 -9.31 -4.30 -20.83
C TRP A 389 -7.97 -5.00 -21.08
N SER A 390 -7.47 -4.94 -22.33
CA SER A 390 -6.17 -5.52 -22.68
C SER A 390 -5.05 -4.91 -21.87
N TRP A 391 -5.06 -3.58 -21.65
CA TRP A 391 -4.07 -2.93 -20.81
C TRP A 391 -4.19 -3.39 -19.35
N VAL A 392 -5.40 -3.44 -18.80
CA VAL A 392 -5.66 -3.88 -17.42
C VAL A 392 -5.08 -5.27 -17.19
N PHE A 393 -5.47 -6.25 -18.01
CA PHE A 393 -5.03 -7.63 -17.83
C PHE A 393 -3.55 -7.85 -18.16
N SER A 394 -2.99 -7.12 -19.13
CA SER A 394 -1.55 -7.13 -19.38
C SER A 394 -0.75 -6.61 -18.17
N THR A 395 -1.23 -5.54 -17.55
CA THR A 395 -0.62 -4.96 -16.34
C THR A 395 -0.72 -5.94 -15.17
N MET A 396 -1.90 -6.54 -14.95
CA MET A 396 -2.09 -7.55 -13.92
C MET A 396 -1.15 -8.75 -14.10
N ASN A 397 -0.99 -9.24 -15.32
CA ASN A 397 -0.08 -10.35 -15.62
C ASN A 397 1.39 -9.99 -15.40
N THR A 398 1.77 -8.77 -15.79
CA THR A 398 3.17 -8.32 -15.71
C THR A 398 3.63 -8.10 -14.27
N TYR A 399 2.76 -7.55 -13.43
CA TYR A 399 3.13 -7.11 -12.08
C TYR A 399 2.46 -7.92 -10.95
N GLY A 400 1.65 -8.93 -11.28
CA GLY A 400 0.96 -9.76 -10.29
C GLY A 400 -0.18 -9.04 -9.57
N HIS A 401 -0.81 -8.06 -10.22
CA HIS A 401 -1.88 -7.26 -9.63
C HIS A 401 -3.24 -7.98 -9.65
N GLY A 402 -4.15 -7.51 -8.80
CA GLY A 402 -5.58 -7.81 -8.85
C GLY A 402 -6.36 -6.73 -9.62
N MET A 403 -7.67 -6.81 -9.54
CA MET A 403 -8.57 -5.85 -10.19
C MET A 403 -9.62 -5.34 -9.19
N GLU A 404 -9.92 -4.06 -9.25
CA GLU A 404 -11.09 -3.49 -8.58
C GLU A 404 -12.33 -3.60 -9.48
N ILE A 405 -13.43 -4.02 -8.89
CA ILE A 405 -14.78 -3.95 -9.46
C ILE A 405 -15.46 -2.69 -8.94
N GLU A 406 -16.05 -1.92 -9.83
CA GLU A 406 -16.62 -0.62 -9.50
C GLU A 406 -18.10 -0.55 -9.88
N PHE A 407 -18.94 -0.09 -8.95
CA PHE A 407 -20.33 0.28 -9.20
C PHE A 407 -20.84 1.24 -8.12
N GLU A 408 -22.02 1.83 -8.30
CA GLU A 408 -22.53 2.84 -7.39
C GLU A 408 -24.05 2.77 -7.17
N GLY A 409 -24.47 3.16 -5.94
CA GLY A 409 -25.86 3.28 -5.52
C GLY A 409 -26.50 4.65 -5.83
N SER A 410 -27.50 5.02 -5.02
CA SER A 410 -28.32 6.23 -5.24
C SER A 410 -27.57 7.54 -5.18
N HIS A 411 -26.43 7.60 -4.52
CA HIS A 411 -25.69 8.86 -4.30
C HIS A 411 -24.88 9.35 -5.50
N GLY A 412 -24.73 8.53 -6.56
CA GLY A 412 -24.01 8.90 -7.76
C GLY A 412 -24.54 10.12 -8.53
N GLU A 413 -25.76 10.56 -8.27
CA GLU A 413 -26.31 11.74 -8.94
C GLU A 413 -25.87 13.09 -8.35
N ALA A 414 -25.60 13.16 -7.06
CA ALA A 414 -25.43 14.46 -6.39
C ALA A 414 -24.02 15.07 -6.54
N GLY A 415 -23.00 14.26 -6.76
CA GLY A 415 -21.59 14.69 -6.71
C GLY A 415 -21.02 15.25 -8.02
N TRP A 416 -21.49 14.80 -9.16
CA TRP A 416 -20.84 15.04 -10.46
C TRP A 416 -21.63 15.94 -11.43
N SER A 417 -22.81 16.43 -11.04
CA SER A 417 -23.74 17.12 -11.95
C SER A 417 -23.33 18.52 -12.42
N GLN A 418 -22.19 19.07 -12.00
CA GLN A 418 -21.91 20.49 -12.25
C GLN A 418 -20.77 20.80 -13.26
N TYR A 419 -20.04 19.82 -13.77
CA TYR A 419 -18.78 20.16 -14.45
C TYR A 419 -18.70 20.04 -15.98
N GLU A 420 -19.65 19.47 -16.69
CA GLU A 420 -19.57 19.51 -18.17
C GLU A 420 -20.89 19.72 -18.89
N THR A 421 -20.97 20.86 -19.55
CA THR A 421 -21.71 21.13 -20.80
C THR A 421 -23.16 20.65 -20.93
N GLY A 422 -24.10 21.26 -20.24
CA GLY A 422 -25.50 21.39 -20.73
C GLY A 422 -26.29 20.14 -21.12
N VAL A 423 -25.73 18.96 -20.99
CA VAL A 423 -26.39 17.68 -21.24
C VAL A 423 -26.84 17.11 -19.90
N ALA A 424 -28.10 16.70 -19.79
CA ALA A 424 -28.61 15.99 -18.62
C ALA A 424 -27.74 14.78 -18.36
N ARG A 425 -27.08 14.73 -17.18
CA ARG A 425 -26.21 13.62 -16.83
C ARG A 425 -27.02 12.34 -16.72
N THR A 426 -26.48 11.31 -17.30
CA THR A 426 -26.92 9.94 -17.08
C THR A 426 -26.52 9.52 -15.68
N SER A 427 -27.47 8.99 -14.90
CA SER A 427 -27.21 8.50 -13.53
C SER A 427 -26.16 7.40 -13.55
N SER A 428 -25.17 7.49 -12.66
CA SER A 428 -24.18 6.42 -12.40
C SER A 428 -24.75 5.30 -11.53
N SER A 429 -25.94 5.49 -10.95
CA SER A 429 -26.58 4.48 -10.09
C SER A 429 -26.89 3.18 -10.84
N ILE A 430 -26.60 2.05 -10.18
CA ILE A 430 -26.95 0.72 -10.68
C ILE A 430 -28.43 0.34 -10.47
N LEU A 431 -29.15 1.08 -9.63
CA LEU A 431 -30.51 0.78 -9.21
C LEU A 431 -31.54 1.14 -10.29
N GLU A 432 -32.61 0.35 -10.41
CA GLU A 432 -33.76 0.63 -11.28
C GLU A 432 -34.49 1.94 -10.91
N THR A 433 -34.42 2.30 -9.61
CA THR A 433 -35.03 3.51 -9.08
C THR A 433 -34.01 4.29 -8.26
N VAL A 434 -33.73 5.53 -8.68
CA VAL A 434 -32.84 6.43 -8.00
C VAL A 434 -33.61 7.36 -7.08
N ARG A 435 -33.17 7.50 -5.85
CA ARG A 435 -33.68 8.49 -4.91
C ARG A 435 -33.02 9.84 -5.17
N THR A 436 -33.83 10.86 -5.46
CA THR A 436 -33.34 12.18 -5.87
C THR A 436 -33.08 13.15 -4.72
N ASP A 437 -33.48 12.81 -3.52
CA ASP A 437 -33.34 13.67 -2.33
C ASP A 437 -32.44 13.02 -1.29
N ASN A 438 -31.69 13.87 -0.58
CA ASN A 438 -30.90 13.50 0.62
C ASN A 438 -31.81 13.10 1.79
N ASP A 439 -32.85 12.30 1.50
CA ASP A 439 -33.76 11.81 2.52
C ASP A 439 -33.08 10.68 3.31
N ALA A 440 -32.39 11.07 4.37
CA ALA A 440 -31.83 10.15 5.36
C ALA A 440 -32.90 9.21 5.99
N GLN A 441 -34.16 9.44 5.71
CA GLN A 441 -35.30 8.72 6.28
C GLN A 441 -36.02 7.79 5.31
N GLY A 442 -35.59 7.71 4.05
CA GLY A 442 -36.09 6.71 3.09
C GLY A 442 -37.53 6.91 2.58
N THR A 443 -38.07 8.12 2.71
CA THR A 443 -39.47 8.43 2.37
C THR A 443 -39.64 9.06 0.98
N ALA A 444 -38.55 9.45 0.28
CA ALA A 444 -38.64 10.03 -1.05
C ALA A 444 -39.07 9.00 -2.10
N LYS A 445 -40.03 9.38 -2.95
CA LYS A 445 -40.39 8.59 -4.12
C LYS A 445 -39.26 8.61 -5.13
N GLY A 446 -38.62 7.46 -5.33
CA GLY A 446 -37.57 7.33 -6.33
C GLY A 446 -38.11 7.60 -7.77
N LYS A 447 -37.21 8.00 -8.65
CA LYS A 447 -37.44 8.14 -10.09
C LYS A 447 -36.86 6.94 -10.83
N PRO A 448 -37.53 6.43 -11.86
CA PRO A 448 -36.95 5.40 -12.71
C PRO A 448 -35.59 5.83 -13.26
N ASN A 449 -34.64 4.93 -13.24
CA ASN A 449 -33.29 5.15 -13.77
C ASN A 449 -33.15 4.56 -15.17
N PRO A 450 -33.14 5.36 -16.24
CA PRO A 450 -33.00 4.86 -17.59
C PRO A 450 -31.62 4.22 -17.87
N GLN A 451 -30.64 4.41 -16.99
CA GLN A 451 -29.29 3.87 -17.13
C GLN A 451 -29.08 2.57 -16.35
N ALA A 452 -30.05 2.14 -15.53
CA ALA A 452 -29.88 0.95 -14.66
C ALA A 452 -29.45 -0.30 -15.46
N ALA A 453 -30.10 -0.60 -16.57
CA ALA A 453 -29.76 -1.76 -17.41
C ALA A 453 -28.32 -1.69 -17.95
N ARG A 454 -27.86 -0.50 -18.38
CA ARG A 454 -26.49 -0.28 -18.82
C ARG A 454 -25.51 -0.47 -17.67
N ASN A 455 -25.79 0.12 -16.52
CA ASN A 455 -24.88 0.09 -15.37
C ASN A 455 -24.78 -1.32 -14.79
N LYS A 456 -25.86 -2.10 -14.78
CA LYS A 456 -25.83 -3.54 -14.46
C LYS A 456 -25.01 -4.33 -15.49
N GLN A 457 -25.11 -3.98 -16.78
CA GLN A 457 -24.30 -4.62 -17.80
C GLN A 457 -22.82 -4.32 -17.62
N LEU A 458 -22.44 -3.11 -17.23
CA LEU A 458 -21.05 -2.77 -16.93
C LEU A 458 -20.50 -3.62 -15.77
N LEU A 459 -21.27 -3.82 -14.69
CA LEU A 459 -20.86 -4.71 -13.61
C LEU A 459 -20.66 -6.15 -14.11
N ARG A 460 -21.58 -6.66 -14.97
CA ARG A 460 -21.41 -7.97 -15.61
C ARG A 460 -20.16 -8.03 -16.48
N ASP A 461 -19.83 -6.95 -17.18
CA ASP A 461 -18.64 -6.87 -18.04
C ASP A 461 -17.36 -6.98 -17.19
N TYR A 462 -17.28 -6.35 -16.00
CA TYR A 462 -16.16 -6.56 -15.07
C TYR A 462 -16.00 -8.04 -14.70
N MET A 463 -17.06 -8.69 -14.27
CA MET A 463 -17.03 -10.10 -13.86
C MET A 463 -16.67 -11.03 -15.03
N ASN A 464 -17.27 -10.81 -16.21
CA ASN A 464 -17.06 -11.63 -17.38
C ASN A 464 -15.68 -11.47 -17.99
N GLU A 465 -15.16 -10.23 -18.12
CA GLU A 465 -13.84 -9.99 -18.67
C GLU A 465 -12.74 -10.51 -17.71
N PHE A 466 -12.94 -10.43 -16.39
CA PHE A 466 -12.04 -11.03 -15.41
C PHE A 466 -11.98 -12.57 -15.54
N LYS A 467 -13.12 -13.24 -15.69
CA LYS A 467 -13.19 -14.68 -15.96
C LYS A 467 -12.53 -15.03 -17.30
N LYS A 468 -12.88 -14.32 -18.36
CA LYS A 468 -12.38 -14.54 -19.72
C LYS A 468 -10.87 -14.36 -19.85
N ALA A 469 -10.31 -13.40 -19.12
CA ALA A 469 -8.87 -13.17 -19.06
C ALA A 469 -8.11 -14.23 -18.25
N GLY A 470 -8.78 -15.16 -17.59
CA GLY A 470 -8.19 -16.25 -16.81
C GLY A 470 -7.65 -15.84 -15.44
N HIS A 471 -8.13 -14.73 -14.89
CA HIS A 471 -7.76 -14.23 -13.57
C HIS A 471 -8.63 -14.79 -12.43
N TYR A 472 -9.82 -15.27 -12.76
CA TYR A 472 -10.73 -15.89 -11.79
C TYR A 472 -10.10 -17.15 -11.17
N GLY A 473 -10.01 -17.18 -9.84
CA GLY A 473 -9.27 -18.22 -9.10
C GLY A 473 -7.75 -18.02 -9.02
N LYS A 474 -7.20 -16.92 -9.56
CA LYS A 474 -5.77 -16.63 -9.53
C LYS A 474 -5.42 -15.28 -8.93
N SER A 475 -6.20 -14.25 -9.24
CA SER A 475 -5.97 -12.89 -8.78
C SER A 475 -7.04 -12.45 -7.79
N ARG A 476 -6.67 -11.64 -6.82
CA ARG A 476 -7.60 -11.08 -5.83
C ARG A 476 -8.44 -9.98 -6.44
N ILE A 477 -9.62 -9.79 -5.87
CA ILE A 477 -10.60 -8.79 -6.28
C ILE A 477 -10.74 -7.76 -5.16
N ALA A 478 -10.74 -6.48 -5.51
CA ALA A 478 -11.28 -5.43 -4.66
C ALA A 478 -12.65 -5.02 -5.20
N THR A 479 -13.52 -4.48 -4.36
CA THR A 479 -14.84 -3.99 -4.78
C THR A 479 -15.11 -2.62 -4.17
N TYR A 480 -15.36 -1.65 -5.04
CA TYR A 480 -15.91 -0.35 -4.68
C TYR A 480 -17.37 -0.28 -5.10
N SER A 481 -18.26 -0.29 -4.12
CA SER A 481 -19.71 -0.26 -4.34
C SER A 481 -20.35 1.08 -3.95
N GLY A 482 -19.55 2.16 -3.97
CA GLY A 482 -20.00 3.44 -3.42
C GLY A 482 -20.39 3.33 -1.95
N THR A 483 -21.20 4.25 -1.49
CA THR A 483 -21.54 4.32 -0.05
C THR A 483 -22.63 3.35 0.37
N ASN A 484 -23.51 2.95 -0.52
CA ASN A 484 -24.75 2.27 -0.15
C ASN A 484 -25.22 1.20 -1.15
N ALA A 485 -24.56 1.02 -2.29
CA ALA A 485 -25.10 0.17 -3.36
C ALA A 485 -25.37 -1.26 -2.92
N MET A 486 -24.52 -1.86 -2.11
CA MET A 486 -24.74 -3.23 -1.59
C MET A 486 -26.04 -3.31 -0.78
N TYR A 487 -26.23 -2.40 0.16
CA TYR A 487 -27.45 -2.35 0.97
C TYR A 487 -28.68 -2.07 0.12
N GLU A 488 -28.59 -1.10 -0.80
CA GLU A 488 -29.72 -0.71 -1.66
C GLU A 488 -30.12 -1.80 -2.63
N LEU A 489 -29.17 -2.51 -3.25
CA LEU A 489 -29.42 -3.66 -4.10
C LEU A 489 -30.06 -4.82 -3.33
N ALA A 490 -29.49 -5.18 -2.18
CA ALA A 490 -29.96 -6.29 -1.35
C ALA A 490 -31.38 -6.08 -0.81
N THR A 491 -31.75 -4.82 -0.51
CA THR A 491 -33.05 -4.46 0.08
C THR A 491 -34.02 -3.83 -0.92
N SER A 492 -33.66 -3.75 -2.20
CA SER A 492 -34.49 -3.14 -3.23
C SER A 492 -35.85 -3.84 -3.35
N PRO A 493 -36.93 -3.09 -3.51
CA PRO A 493 -38.23 -3.68 -3.88
C PRO A 493 -38.24 -4.22 -5.33
N ASP A 494 -37.32 -3.76 -6.18
CA ASP A 494 -37.20 -4.22 -7.57
C ASP A 494 -36.44 -5.55 -7.64
N GLU A 495 -37.01 -6.51 -8.36
CA GLU A 495 -36.43 -7.85 -8.50
C GLU A 495 -35.09 -7.82 -9.26
N LYS A 496 -34.96 -6.99 -10.29
CA LYS A 496 -33.73 -6.90 -11.08
C LYS A 496 -32.53 -6.34 -10.29
N ASP A 497 -32.81 -5.52 -9.28
CA ASP A 497 -31.78 -5.03 -8.37
C ASP A 497 -31.28 -6.17 -7.48
N ARG A 498 -32.21 -6.93 -6.89
CA ARG A 498 -31.88 -8.10 -6.05
C ARG A 498 -31.19 -9.21 -6.86
N GLU A 499 -31.62 -9.47 -8.08
CA GLU A 499 -30.95 -10.40 -9.00
C GLU A 499 -29.49 -9.98 -9.27
N MET A 500 -29.25 -8.69 -9.51
CA MET A 500 -27.90 -8.18 -9.73
C MET A 500 -27.01 -8.33 -8.48
N TYR A 501 -27.59 -8.08 -7.30
CA TYR A 501 -26.90 -8.33 -6.03
C TYR A 501 -26.49 -9.81 -5.89
N LEU A 502 -27.41 -10.74 -6.12
CA LEU A 502 -27.15 -12.17 -6.04
C LEU A 502 -26.13 -12.64 -7.09
N GLU A 503 -26.19 -12.11 -8.31
CA GLU A 503 -25.21 -12.40 -9.36
C GLU A 503 -23.80 -11.99 -8.95
N TYR A 504 -23.67 -10.81 -8.36
CA TYR A 504 -22.40 -10.33 -7.79
C TYR A 504 -21.95 -11.21 -6.61
N CYS A 505 -22.82 -11.49 -5.65
CA CYS A 505 -22.48 -12.33 -4.50
C CYS A 505 -21.97 -13.71 -4.93
N ARG A 506 -22.65 -14.36 -5.88
CA ARG A 506 -22.19 -15.63 -6.46
C ARG A 506 -20.80 -15.51 -7.09
N PHE A 507 -20.57 -14.45 -7.86
CA PHE A 507 -19.26 -14.23 -8.46
C PHE A 507 -18.15 -14.14 -7.42
N ILE A 508 -18.39 -13.50 -6.27
CA ILE A 508 -17.42 -13.41 -5.17
C ILE A 508 -17.23 -14.78 -4.50
N VAL A 509 -18.31 -15.44 -4.06
CA VAL A 509 -18.19 -16.65 -3.23
C VAL A 509 -17.77 -17.90 -4.00
N GLU A 510 -18.03 -17.96 -5.29
CA GLU A 510 -17.62 -19.06 -6.17
C GLU A 510 -16.19 -18.89 -6.69
N ASN A 511 -15.49 -17.83 -6.32
CA ASN A 511 -14.11 -17.64 -6.75
C ASN A 511 -13.22 -18.75 -6.17
N PRO A 512 -12.56 -19.57 -7.03
CA PRO A 512 -11.73 -20.68 -6.56
C PRO A 512 -10.50 -20.27 -5.72
N LEU A 513 -10.19 -18.97 -5.65
CA LEU A 513 -9.14 -18.43 -4.77
C LEU A 513 -9.56 -18.45 -3.29
N ARG A 514 -10.87 -18.48 -3.03
CA ARG A 514 -11.44 -18.66 -1.67
C ARG A 514 -11.40 -20.14 -1.32
N GLN A 515 -10.63 -20.51 -0.33
CA GLN A 515 -10.53 -21.92 0.11
C GLN A 515 -10.61 -22.02 1.62
#